data_2619f1494240282b2d657c1709cc2f21
#
_entry.id   2619f1494240282b2d657c1709cc2f21
#
_cell.length_a   1.000
_cell.length_b   1.000
_cell.length_c   1.000
_cell.angle_alpha   90.00
_cell.angle_beta   90.00
_cell.angle_gamma   90.00
#
_symmetry.space_group_name_H-M   'P 1'
#
loop_
_entity.id
_entity.type
_entity.pdbx_description
1 polymer ?
#
loop_
_entity_poly.entity_id
_entity_poly.type
_entity_poly.pdbx_seq_one_letter_code
_entity_poly.pdbx_strand_id
1 'polypeptide(L)'
;MTKAERPIGEAIQGRPRAVLCLSGGMDSCVCAALAAQDYEVYAVHFSYGQRTEARELRSAQEVARLVGVRELLHLKIDLFRRIGGSALTDERIAVPEAAVEGLEGASARAGEDVPVTYVPFRNAHFLSAAVSWSEVLGAKTVFIGAVEQDSSGYPDCRPAYYEAFQELIRRGTKEGDIVIRTPLIHLQKKEIVALGVELRAPLDLTWSCYSGSDEACGVCESCALRLRAFRQAGLQDPIRYAGRKPGAGSGAGLQEQAAAHLADPRSTREE
;
A
#
# COMPACT_ATOMS: atom_id res chain seq x y z
N MET A 1 -21.74 17.86 -8.00
CA MET A 1 -20.68 16.92 -8.38
C MET A 1 -20.39 16.05 -7.20
N THR A 2 -20.59 14.74 -7.30
CA THR A 2 -20.24 13.77 -6.27
C THR A 2 -18.72 13.65 -6.14
N LYS A 3 -18.19 13.24 -4.97
CA LYS A 3 -16.74 13.05 -4.72
C LYS A 3 -16.03 12.20 -5.81
N ALA A 4 -16.75 11.29 -6.45
CA ALA A 4 -16.25 10.37 -7.49
C ALA A 4 -16.02 11.01 -8.87
N GLU A 5 -16.50 12.22 -9.13
CA GLU A 5 -16.40 12.86 -10.46
C GLU A 5 -15.17 13.76 -10.63
N ARG A 6 -14.30 13.87 -9.59
CA ARG A 6 -13.11 14.72 -9.68
C ARG A 6 -11.93 13.93 -10.25
N PRO A 7 -11.23 14.47 -11.26
CA PRO A 7 -9.99 13.86 -11.74
C PRO A 7 -8.94 13.84 -10.61
N ILE A 8 -8.20 12.73 -10.52
CA ILE A 8 -7.06 12.62 -9.62
C ILE A 8 -6.01 13.63 -10.11
N GLY A 9 -5.43 14.41 -9.17
CA GLY A 9 -4.31 15.31 -9.48
C GLY A 9 -4.66 16.77 -9.74
N GLU A 10 -5.93 17.21 -9.68
CA GLU A 10 -6.23 18.64 -9.68
C GLU A 10 -5.79 19.30 -8.36
N ALA A 11 -4.81 20.22 -8.46
CA ALA A 11 -4.38 21.03 -7.33
C ALA A 11 -5.50 22.01 -6.92
N ILE A 12 -6.17 21.73 -5.80
CA ILE A 12 -7.13 22.65 -5.22
C ILE A 12 -6.41 23.48 -4.16
N GLN A 13 -6.29 24.78 -4.40
CA GLN A 13 -5.73 25.71 -3.41
C GLN A 13 -6.56 25.73 -2.13
N GLY A 14 -5.86 25.72 -0.97
CA GLY A 14 -6.50 25.83 0.36
C GLY A 14 -6.87 24.50 1.02
N ARG A 15 -6.49 23.35 0.45
CA ARG A 15 -6.63 22.07 1.16
C ARG A 15 -5.64 21.96 2.33
N PRO A 16 -6.02 21.29 3.43
CA PRO A 16 -5.08 20.98 4.49
C PRO A 16 -3.97 20.07 3.95
N ARG A 17 -2.76 20.22 4.49
CA ARG A 17 -1.62 19.37 4.14
C ARG A 17 -1.68 18.04 4.87
N ALA A 18 -1.27 16.98 4.19
CA ALA A 18 -1.06 15.68 4.79
C ALA A 18 0.26 15.07 4.30
N VAL A 19 0.93 14.30 5.16
CA VAL A 19 2.06 13.46 4.78
C VAL A 19 1.58 12.02 4.61
N LEU A 20 2.06 11.34 3.56
CA LEU A 20 1.70 9.96 3.24
C LEU A 20 2.95 9.09 3.12
N CYS A 21 2.98 7.94 3.79
CA CYS A 21 3.97 6.89 3.54
C CYS A 21 3.63 6.16 2.23
N LEU A 22 4.39 6.42 1.15
CA LEU A 22 4.15 5.87 -0.19
C LEU A 22 5.20 4.82 -0.55
N SER A 23 4.85 3.54 -0.41
CA SER A 23 5.77 2.44 -0.74
C SER A 23 5.88 2.13 -2.24
N GLY A 24 4.90 2.55 -3.04
CA GLY A 24 4.74 2.13 -4.44
C GLY A 24 3.92 0.85 -4.60
N GLY A 25 3.52 0.20 -3.51
CA GLY A 25 2.59 -0.94 -3.49
C GLY A 25 1.13 -0.53 -3.61
N MET A 26 0.27 -1.52 -3.89
CA MET A 26 -1.16 -1.35 -4.12
C MET A 26 -1.86 -0.58 -2.99
N ASP A 27 -1.68 -0.99 -1.74
CA ASP A 27 -2.38 -0.39 -0.60
C ASP A 27 -1.99 1.08 -0.41
N SER A 28 -0.70 1.40 -0.52
CA SER A 28 -0.23 2.79 -0.41
C SER A 28 -0.71 3.67 -1.57
N CYS A 29 -0.88 3.09 -2.76
CA CYS A 29 -1.45 3.76 -3.92
C CYS A 29 -2.92 4.13 -3.70
N VAL A 30 -3.73 3.17 -3.22
CA VAL A 30 -5.16 3.42 -2.90
C VAL A 30 -5.28 4.44 -1.76
N CYS A 31 -4.44 4.33 -0.74
CA CYS A 31 -4.38 5.30 0.35
C CYS A 31 -4.02 6.72 -0.16
N ALA A 32 -3.10 6.83 -1.13
CA ALA A 32 -2.73 8.09 -1.76
C ALA A 32 -3.89 8.70 -2.55
N ALA A 33 -4.58 7.89 -3.36
CA ALA A 33 -5.74 8.33 -4.13
C ALA A 33 -6.89 8.82 -3.22
N LEU A 34 -7.09 8.14 -2.09
CA LEU A 34 -8.07 8.54 -1.07
C LEU A 34 -7.67 9.87 -0.40
N ALA A 35 -6.43 9.99 0.05
CA ALA A 35 -5.92 11.20 0.71
C ALA A 35 -5.99 12.42 -0.21
N ALA A 36 -5.66 12.25 -1.49
CA ALA A 36 -5.68 13.32 -2.50
C ALA A 36 -7.08 13.90 -2.78
N GLN A 37 -8.15 13.26 -2.34
CA GLN A 37 -9.50 13.83 -2.46
C GLN A 37 -9.71 15.06 -1.57
N ASP A 38 -9.13 15.06 -0.37
CA ASP A 38 -9.41 16.07 0.64
C ASP A 38 -8.15 16.87 1.09
N TYR A 39 -6.93 16.41 0.71
CA TYR A 39 -5.66 16.98 1.18
C TYR A 39 -4.73 17.38 0.04
N GLU A 40 -3.86 18.36 0.30
CA GLU A 40 -2.61 18.56 -0.43
C GLU A 40 -1.60 17.55 0.10
N VAL A 41 -1.30 16.49 -0.69
CA VAL A 41 -0.51 15.35 -0.25
C VAL A 41 0.97 15.58 -0.50
N TYR A 42 1.77 15.41 0.54
CA TYR A 42 3.22 15.25 0.53
C TYR A 42 3.53 13.79 0.82
N ALA A 43 4.31 13.12 0.00
CA ALA A 43 4.58 11.70 0.17
C ALA A 43 6.04 11.45 0.56
N VAL A 44 6.27 10.47 1.43
CA VAL A 44 7.61 9.98 1.76
C VAL A 44 7.74 8.53 1.29
N HIS A 45 8.80 8.27 0.50
CA HIS A 45 9.20 6.94 0.09
C HIS A 45 10.50 6.54 0.79
N PHE A 46 10.59 5.27 1.19
CA PHE A 46 11.75 4.73 1.90
C PHE A 46 12.43 3.65 1.08
N SER A 47 13.73 3.86 0.80
CA SER A 47 14.66 2.84 0.37
C SER A 47 15.41 2.33 1.60
N TYR A 48 15.26 1.04 1.94
CA TYR A 48 15.81 0.49 3.16
C TYR A 48 16.60 -0.82 2.94
N GLY A 49 17.01 -1.05 1.69
CA GLY A 49 17.72 -2.26 1.28
C GLY A 49 16.79 -3.42 0.93
N GLN A 50 15.52 -3.17 0.67
CA GLN A 50 14.59 -4.18 0.17
C GLN A 50 14.99 -4.64 -1.24
N ARG A 51 14.75 -5.93 -1.53
CA ARG A 51 15.20 -6.60 -2.77
C ARG A 51 14.76 -5.89 -4.05
N THR A 52 13.58 -5.30 -4.05
CA THR A 52 12.97 -4.62 -5.21
C THR A 52 12.97 -3.09 -5.08
N GLU A 53 13.93 -2.54 -4.29
CA GLU A 53 14.04 -1.11 -3.95
C GLU A 53 13.89 -0.19 -5.17
N ALA A 54 14.66 -0.43 -6.23
CA ALA A 54 14.63 0.42 -7.42
C ALA A 54 13.28 0.35 -8.16
N ARG A 55 12.62 -0.81 -8.17
CA ARG A 55 11.30 -0.98 -8.81
C ARG A 55 10.19 -0.33 -7.98
N GLU A 56 10.24 -0.49 -6.66
CA GLU A 56 9.30 0.15 -5.74
C GLU A 56 9.40 1.68 -5.81
N LEU A 57 10.61 2.23 -5.84
CA LEU A 57 10.84 3.66 -6.00
C LEU A 57 10.25 4.19 -7.31
N ARG A 58 10.47 3.51 -8.44
CA ARG A 58 9.85 3.88 -9.73
C ARG A 58 8.34 3.89 -9.63
N SER A 59 7.75 2.84 -9.05
CA SER A 59 6.30 2.78 -8.83
C SER A 59 5.80 3.94 -7.96
N ALA A 60 6.48 4.24 -6.85
CA ALA A 60 6.12 5.35 -5.99
C ALA A 60 6.16 6.70 -6.72
N GLN A 61 7.19 6.93 -7.55
CA GLN A 61 7.33 8.15 -8.37
C GLN A 61 6.20 8.29 -9.39
N GLU A 62 5.85 7.21 -10.10
CA GLU A 62 4.78 7.21 -11.10
C GLU A 62 3.40 7.40 -10.45
N VAL A 63 3.14 6.70 -9.34
CA VAL A 63 1.91 6.87 -8.54
C VAL A 63 1.81 8.30 -8.02
N ALA A 64 2.89 8.84 -7.43
CA ALA A 64 2.91 10.20 -6.89
C ALA A 64 2.56 11.24 -7.98
N ARG A 65 3.12 11.08 -9.17
CA ARG A 65 2.86 11.98 -10.31
C ARG A 65 1.38 11.93 -10.75
N LEU A 66 0.79 10.73 -10.88
CA LEU A 66 -0.59 10.60 -11.36
C LEU A 66 -1.63 10.98 -10.30
N VAL A 67 -1.35 10.70 -9.02
CA VAL A 67 -2.22 11.09 -7.92
C VAL A 67 -2.15 12.59 -7.61
N GLY A 68 -1.13 13.28 -8.13
CA GLY A 68 -0.93 14.72 -7.92
C GLY A 68 -0.30 15.03 -6.55
N VAL A 69 0.61 14.18 -6.10
CA VAL A 69 1.42 14.43 -4.90
C VAL A 69 2.26 15.70 -5.11
N ARG A 70 2.22 16.61 -4.14
CA ARG A 70 2.89 17.91 -4.21
C ARG A 70 4.41 17.78 -4.20
N GLU A 71 4.93 16.89 -3.36
CA GLU A 71 6.35 16.59 -3.22
C GLU A 71 6.52 15.13 -2.78
N LEU A 72 7.48 14.43 -3.39
CA LEU A 72 7.90 13.09 -2.99
C LEU A 72 9.29 13.16 -2.36
N LEU A 73 9.35 13.05 -1.03
CA LEU A 73 10.60 12.93 -0.29
C LEU A 73 11.11 11.47 -0.35
N HIS A 74 12.30 11.26 -0.89
CA HIS A 74 12.92 9.95 -0.92
C HIS A 74 13.99 9.85 0.18
N LEU A 75 13.78 8.95 1.14
CA LEU A 75 14.70 8.70 2.26
C LEU A 75 15.36 7.33 2.13
N LYS A 76 16.67 7.29 2.38
CA LYS A 76 17.45 6.04 2.43
C LYS A 76 17.76 5.70 3.89
N ILE A 77 17.41 4.48 4.31
CA ILE A 77 17.62 3.96 5.67
C ILE A 77 18.49 2.70 5.59
N ASP A 78 19.78 2.80 5.85
CA ASP A 78 20.73 1.67 5.78
C ASP A 78 20.62 0.70 6.98
N LEU A 79 19.89 1.07 8.02
CA LEU A 79 19.76 0.30 9.26
C LEU A 79 19.31 -1.14 9.01
N PHE A 80 18.21 -1.34 8.29
CA PHE A 80 17.59 -2.67 8.15
C PHE A 80 18.47 -3.66 7.38
N ARG A 81 19.24 -3.17 6.41
CA ARG A 81 20.24 -3.96 5.70
C ARG A 81 21.38 -4.39 6.61
N ARG A 82 21.80 -3.51 7.52
CA ARG A 82 22.91 -3.79 8.46
C ARG A 82 22.54 -4.77 9.56
N ILE A 83 21.34 -4.63 10.12
CA ILE A 83 20.90 -5.54 11.19
C ILE A 83 20.42 -6.88 10.64
N GLY A 84 19.97 -6.98 9.39
CA GLY A 84 19.48 -8.21 8.77
C GLY A 84 18.21 -8.76 9.42
N GLY A 85 18.03 -10.08 9.34
CA GLY A 85 16.95 -10.79 10.04
C GLY A 85 15.61 -10.79 9.31
N SER A 86 15.53 -10.28 8.08
CA SER A 86 14.33 -10.34 7.25
C SER A 86 14.67 -10.79 5.83
N ALA A 87 13.85 -11.68 5.27
CA ALA A 87 13.99 -12.12 3.87
C ALA A 87 13.87 -10.96 2.86
N LEU A 88 13.34 -9.80 3.25
CA LEU A 88 13.23 -8.63 2.39
C LEU A 88 14.54 -7.82 2.30
N THR A 89 15.40 -7.88 3.32
CA THR A 89 16.62 -7.06 3.43
C THR A 89 17.91 -7.88 3.57
N ASP A 90 17.80 -9.20 3.75
CA ASP A 90 18.91 -10.12 3.88
C ASP A 90 18.82 -11.21 2.79
N GLU A 91 19.72 -11.16 1.81
CA GLU A 91 19.72 -12.11 0.69
C GLU A 91 20.02 -13.54 1.09
N ARG A 92 20.59 -13.77 2.28
CA ARG A 92 20.87 -15.11 2.83
C ARG A 92 19.60 -15.84 3.29
N ILE A 93 18.50 -15.11 3.49
CA ILE A 93 17.20 -15.66 3.89
C ILE A 93 16.31 -15.73 2.63
N ALA A 94 15.92 -16.93 2.22
CA ALA A 94 15.05 -17.10 1.06
C ALA A 94 13.67 -16.46 1.28
N VAL A 95 13.11 -15.83 0.24
CA VAL A 95 11.70 -15.39 0.25
C VAL A 95 10.82 -16.63 0.07
N PRO A 96 9.88 -16.93 0.99
CA PRO A 96 9.01 -18.09 0.85
C PRO A 96 8.10 -17.98 -0.37
N GLU A 97 7.86 -19.12 -1.03
CA GLU A 97 6.82 -19.25 -2.03
C GLU A 97 5.47 -19.54 -1.36
N ALA A 98 4.41 -18.97 -1.90
CA ALA A 98 3.04 -19.16 -1.44
C ALA A 98 2.12 -19.48 -2.62
N ALA A 99 1.33 -20.53 -2.51
CA ALA A 99 0.30 -20.84 -3.50
C ALA A 99 -0.94 -19.96 -3.25
N VAL A 100 -1.55 -19.46 -4.31
CA VAL A 100 -2.79 -18.65 -4.24
C VAL A 100 -3.92 -19.43 -3.56
N GLU A 101 -3.99 -20.75 -3.83
CA GLU A 101 -4.99 -21.67 -3.29
C GLU A 101 -4.79 -21.96 -1.79
N GLY A 102 -3.56 -21.88 -1.29
CA GLY A 102 -3.23 -22.15 0.13
C GLY A 102 -3.52 -21.01 1.10
N LEU A 103 -3.92 -19.85 0.58
CA LEU A 103 -4.22 -18.66 1.39
C LEU A 103 -5.71 -18.56 1.80
N GLU A 104 -6.56 -19.50 1.37
CA GLU A 104 -7.97 -19.54 1.77
C GLU A 104 -8.07 -19.90 3.25
N GLY A 105 -8.48 -18.92 4.07
CA GLY A 105 -8.59 -19.08 5.53
C GLY A 105 -7.34 -18.73 6.34
N ALA A 106 -6.24 -18.36 5.70
CA ALA A 106 -5.08 -17.78 6.37
C ALA A 106 -5.31 -16.29 6.69
N SER A 107 -6.26 -16.00 7.58
CA SER A 107 -6.10 -14.83 8.43
C SER A 107 -5.00 -15.22 9.42
N ALA A 108 -3.92 -14.42 9.52
CA ALA A 108 -2.91 -14.66 10.53
C ALA A 108 -3.60 -14.75 11.90
N ARG A 109 -3.68 -15.98 12.45
CA ARG A 109 -4.23 -16.19 13.78
C ARG A 109 -3.32 -15.49 14.76
N ALA A 110 -3.90 -14.75 15.68
CA ALA A 110 -3.14 -14.18 16.80
C ALA A 110 -2.41 -15.34 17.51
N GLY A 111 -1.08 -15.43 17.35
CA GLY A 111 -0.27 -16.50 17.93
C GLY A 111 0.56 -17.34 16.95
N GLU A 112 0.39 -17.16 15.62
CA GLU A 112 1.29 -17.76 14.63
C GLU A 112 2.61 -16.98 14.55
N ASP A 113 3.70 -17.67 14.22
CA ASP A 113 5.04 -17.06 14.14
C ASP A 113 5.07 -15.90 13.14
N VAL A 114 5.73 -14.82 13.54
CA VAL A 114 5.92 -13.64 12.68
C VAL A 114 6.69 -14.08 11.42
N PRO A 115 6.20 -13.78 10.21
CA PRO A 115 6.82 -14.24 8.97
C PRO A 115 8.27 -13.75 8.82
N VAL A 116 9.11 -14.55 8.17
CA VAL A 116 10.52 -14.19 7.88
C VAL A 116 10.67 -12.95 6.98
N THR A 117 9.58 -12.51 6.34
CA THR A 117 9.50 -11.26 5.55
C THR A 117 9.25 -10.03 6.41
N TYR A 118 8.95 -10.19 7.70
CA TYR A 118 8.82 -9.06 8.61
C TYR A 118 10.17 -8.35 8.78
N VAL A 119 10.18 -7.04 8.55
CA VAL A 119 11.33 -6.18 8.85
C VAL A 119 11.11 -5.57 10.22
N PRO A 120 11.97 -5.90 11.21
CA PRO A 120 11.71 -5.55 12.61
C PRO A 120 11.46 -4.08 12.84
N PHE A 121 10.27 -3.75 13.37
CA PHE A 121 9.86 -2.41 13.79
C PHE A 121 9.93 -1.34 12.68
N ARG A 122 9.82 -1.76 11.41
CA ARG A 122 10.00 -0.88 10.23
C ARG A 122 9.02 0.28 10.20
N ASN A 123 7.74 0.03 10.46
CA ASN A 123 6.71 1.06 10.39
C ASN A 123 6.91 2.18 11.43
N ALA A 124 7.58 1.88 12.58
CA ALA A 124 7.93 2.92 13.54
C ALA A 124 8.93 3.94 12.98
N HIS A 125 9.96 3.48 12.26
CA HIS A 125 10.92 4.36 11.60
C HIS A 125 10.27 5.21 10.53
N PHE A 126 9.37 4.62 9.74
CA PHE A 126 8.65 5.31 8.68
C PHE A 126 7.71 6.37 9.23
N LEU A 127 6.93 6.03 10.25
CA LEU A 127 6.03 6.96 10.92
C LEU A 127 6.80 8.08 11.62
N SER A 128 7.92 7.78 12.29
CA SER A 128 8.74 8.81 12.95
C SER A 128 9.24 9.86 11.95
N ALA A 129 9.75 9.42 10.78
CA ALA A 129 10.18 10.33 9.73
C ALA A 129 9.00 11.12 9.13
N ALA A 130 7.86 10.48 8.88
CA ALA A 130 6.67 11.13 8.37
C ALA A 130 6.11 12.18 9.35
N VAL A 131 6.10 11.89 10.65
CA VAL A 131 5.68 12.83 11.71
C VAL A 131 6.63 14.02 11.79
N SER A 132 7.96 13.78 11.76
CA SER A 132 8.94 14.87 11.76
C SER A 132 8.75 15.80 10.56
N TRP A 133 8.51 15.25 9.39
CA TRP A 133 8.25 16.06 8.20
C TRP A 133 6.90 16.79 8.28
N SER A 134 5.87 16.17 8.88
CA SER A 134 4.58 16.80 9.13
C SER A 134 4.70 18.05 9.99
N GLU A 135 5.54 18.03 11.06
CA GLU A 135 5.79 19.22 11.88
C GLU A 135 6.41 20.37 11.08
N VAL A 136 7.39 20.06 10.21
CA VAL A 136 8.06 21.05 9.35
C VAL A 136 7.08 21.66 8.35
N LEU A 137 6.20 20.84 7.75
CA LEU A 137 5.20 21.28 6.78
C LEU A 137 3.97 21.97 7.41
N GLY A 138 3.81 21.89 8.73
CA GLY A 138 2.57 22.27 9.42
C GLY A 138 1.39 21.37 9.04
N ALA A 139 1.65 20.14 8.60
CA ALA A 139 0.62 19.15 8.29
C ALA A 139 0.12 18.51 9.59
N LYS A 140 -1.19 18.32 9.71
CA LYS A 140 -1.82 17.72 10.91
C LYS A 140 -2.29 16.29 10.70
N THR A 141 -1.95 15.70 9.55
CA THR A 141 -2.40 14.34 9.20
C THR A 141 -1.27 13.56 8.55
N VAL A 142 -1.03 12.34 9.04
CA VAL A 142 -0.13 11.36 8.43
C VAL A 142 -0.96 10.16 7.97
N PHE A 143 -0.85 9.79 6.70
CA PHE A 143 -1.49 8.62 6.13
C PHE A 143 -0.50 7.46 5.97
N ILE A 144 -0.97 6.25 6.26
CA ILE A 144 -0.27 5.01 5.95
C ILE A 144 -1.26 3.94 5.49
N GLY A 145 -0.96 3.27 4.39
CA GLY A 145 -1.78 2.20 3.80
C GLY A 145 -1.58 0.85 4.50
N ALA A 146 -1.70 0.83 5.83
CA ALA A 146 -1.62 -0.40 6.60
C ALA A 146 -2.92 -1.19 6.54
N VAL A 147 -2.80 -2.52 6.56
CA VAL A 147 -3.91 -3.48 6.49
C VAL A 147 -3.68 -4.55 7.55
N GLU A 148 -4.66 -4.82 8.39
CA GLU A 148 -4.62 -5.90 9.39
C GLU A 148 -5.12 -7.21 8.78
N GLN A 149 -6.25 -7.17 8.08
CA GLN A 149 -6.84 -8.33 7.42
C GLN A 149 -6.12 -8.64 6.11
N ASP A 150 -6.05 -9.92 5.74
CA ASP A 150 -5.35 -10.35 4.53
C ASP A 150 -3.91 -9.82 4.42
N SER A 151 -3.27 -9.61 5.57
CA SER A 151 -1.88 -9.18 5.66
C SER A 151 -0.99 -10.35 6.04
N SER A 152 0.33 -10.15 5.94
CA SER A 152 1.33 -11.15 6.32
C SER A 152 1.47 -11.34 7.85
N GLY A 153 0.55 -10.84 8.68
CA GLY A 153 0.59 -11.02 10.13
C GLY A 153 1.62 -10.15 10.86
N TYR A 154 2.07 -9.05 10.27
CA TYR A 154 3.04 -8.16 10.87
C TYR A 154 2.49 -7.45 12.11
N PRO A 155 3.20 -7.46 13.25
CA PRO A 155 2.73 -6.86 14.50
C PRO A 155 2.52 -5.35 14.40
N ASP A 156 3.29 -4.66 13.55
CA ASP A 156 3.22 -3.22 13.28
C ASP A 156 2.18 -2.81 12.21
N CYS A 157 1.27 -3.74 11.87
CA CYS A 157 0.10 -3.49 11.02
C CYS A 157 -1.23 -3.59 11.78
N ARG A 158 -1.21 -3.76 13.10
CA ARG A 158 -2.41 -3.92 13.94
C ARG A 158 -2.96 -2.57 14.42
N PRO A 159 -4.28 -2.40 14.61
CA PRO A 159 -4.87 -1.15 15.13
C PRO A 159 -4.23 -0.67 16.44
N ALA A 160 -4.05 -1.57 17.40
CA ALA A 160 -3.44 -1.26 18.70
C ALA A 160 -2.01 -0.66 18.59
N TYR A 161 -1.25 -1.03 17.55
CA TYR A 161 0.05 -0.43 17.27
C TYR A 161 -0.08 1.05 16.92
N TYR A 162 -1.04 1.40 16.05
CA TYR A 162 -1.29 2.80 15.64
C TYR A 162 -1.87 3.65 16.77
N GLU A 163 -2.71 3.06 17.63
CA GLU A 163 -3.21 3.72 18.85
C GLU A 163 -2.06 4.10 19.79
N ALA A 164 -1.14 3.17 20.05
CA ALA A 164 0.04 3.42 20.87
C ALA A 164 0.96 4.47 20.23
N PHE A 165 1.14 4.42 18.92
CA PHE A 165 1.96 5.38 18.18
C PHE A 165 1.32 6.77 18.18
N GLN A 166 -0.02 6.86 18.11
CA GLN A 166 -0.77 8.13 18.25
C GLN A 166 -0.54 8.78 19.61
N GLU A 167 -0.49 7.99 20.69
CA GLU A 167 -0.20 8.50 22.01
C GLU A 167 1.26 9.00 22.12
N LEU A 168 2.21 8.31 21.45
CA LEU A 168 3.59 8.76 21.33
C LEU A 168 3.67 10.15 20.65
N ILE A 169 2.96 10.33 19.53
CA ILE A 169 2.88 11.60 18.81
C ILE A 169 2.34 12.71 19.71
N ARG A 170 1.23 12.44 20.40
CA ARG A 170 0.58 13.40 21.28
C ARG A 170 1.50 13.94 22.37
N ARG A 171 2.42 13.10 22.85
CA ARG A 171 3.37 13.47 23.92
C ARG A 171 4.72 13.94 23.39
N GLY A 172 5.10 13.51 22.19
CA GLY A 172 6.46 13.66 21.68
C GLY A 172 6.63 14.72 20.60
N THR A 173 5.55 15.35 20.12
CA THR A 173 5.59 16.42 19.13
C THR A 173 5.27 17.77 19.78
N LYS A 174 5.69 18.85 19.12
CA LYS A 174 5.56 20.21 19.64
C LYS A 174 4.12 20.59 20.01
N GLU A 175 3.17 20.26 19.14
CA GLU A 175 1.75 20.63 19.29
C GLU A 175 0.88 19.46 19.77
N GLY A 176 1.34 18.23 19.59
CA GLY A 176 0.62 17.00 19.98
C GLY A 176 -0.65 16.70 19.17
N ASP A 177 -0.86 17.38 18.04
CA ASP A 177 -2.12 17.39 17.30
C ASP A 177 -2.05 16.70 15.91
N ILE A 178 -0.91 16.09 15.59
CA ILE A 178 -0.77 15.29 14.36
C ILE A 178 -1.52 13.97 14.54
N VAL A 179 -2.39 13.63 13.56
CA VAL A 179 -3.22 12.42 13.58
C VAL A 179 -2.74 11.42 12.54
N ILE A 180 -2.55 10.16 12.95
CA ILE A 180 -2.34 9.05 12.03
C ILE A 180 -3.68 8.59 11.47
N ARG A 181 -3.74 8.42 10.14
CA ARG A 181 -4.88 7.85 9.42
C ARG A 181 -4.47 6.55 8.75
N THR A 182 -5.19 5.49 9.10
CA THR A 182 -5.03 4.14 8.52
C THR A 182 -6.32 3.70 7.83
N PRO A 183 -6.72 4.36 6.72
CA PRO A 183 -8.07 4.22 6.16
C PRO A 183 -8.38 2.83 5.63
N LEU A 184 -7.37 1.99 5.43
CA LEU A 184 -7.50 0.65 4.87
C LEU A 184 -7.38 -0.45 5.93
N ILE A 185 -7.18 -0.11 7.21
CA ILE A 185 -6.74 -1.04 8.26
C ILE A 185 -7.69 -2.23 8.44
N HIS A 186 -8.99 -2.01 8.31
CA HIS A 186 -10.02 -3.04 8.48
C HIS A 186 -10.56 -3.61 7.16
N LEU A 187 -10.06 -3.13 6.01
CA LEU A 187 -10.52 -3.60 4.71
C LEU A 187 -9.85 -4.91 4.31
N GLN A 188 -10.61 -5.80 3.67
CA GLN A 188 -10.06 -6.96 2.97
C GLN A 188 -9.36 -6.50 1.68
N LYS A 189 -8.40 -7.28 1.20
CA LYS A 189 -7.67 -6.93 -0.03
C LYS A 189 -8.57 -6.76 -1.26
N LYS A 190 -9.66 -7.55 -1.39
CA LYS A 190 -10.65 -7.39 -2.45
C LYS A 190 -11.37 -6.03 -2.39
N GLU A 191 -11.66 -5.55 -1.16
CA GLU A 191 -12.31 -4.26 -0.95
C GLU A 191 -11.36 -3.10 -1.27
N ILE A 192 -10.05 -3.27 -0.98
CA ILE A 192 -9.01 -2.30 -1.36
C ILE A 192 -8.88 -2.22 -2.89
N VAL A 193 -8.94 -3.34 -3.60
CA VAL A 193 -8.96 -3.34 -5.08
C VAL A 193 -10.19 -2.61 -5.61
N ALA A 194 -11.39 -2.92 -5.09
CA ALA A 194 -12.63 -2.28 -5.50
C ALA A 194 -12.60 -0.76 -5.24
N LEU A 195 -12.15 -0.34 -4.05
CA LEU A 195 -11.95 1.06 -3.70
C LEU A 195 -10.93 1.74 -4.62
N GLY A 196 -9.83 1.06 -4.95
CA GLY A 196 -8.82 1.57 -5.87
C GLY A 196 -9.39 1.83 -7.27
N VAL A 197 -10.27 0.96 -7.77
CA VAL A 197 -10.96 1.15 -9.05
C VAL A 197 -11.96 2.30 -8.98
N GLU A 198 -12.75 2.39 -7.91
CA GLU A 198 -13.67 3.51 -7.67
C GLU A 198 -12.94 4.86 -7.66
N LEU A 199 -11.81 4.92 -6.96
CA LEU A 199 -10.96 6.12 -6.87
C LEU A 199 -10.12 6.37 -8.13
N ARG A 200 -10.16 5.48 -9.13
CA ARG A 200 -9.29 5.51 -10.32
C ARG A 200 -7.79 5.52 -9.98
N ALA A 201 -7.43 4.86 -8.86
CA ALA A 201 -6.04 4.74 -8.47
C ALA A 201 -5.24 4.00 -9.56
N PRO A 202 -3.99 4.41 -9.86
CA PRO A 202 -3.17 3.81 -10.91
C PRO A 202 -2.59 2.45 -10.46
N LEU A 203 -3.47 1.43 -10.33
CA LEU A 203 -3.13 0.10 -9.84
C LEU A 203 -2.15 -0.64 -10.76
N ASP A 204 -2.15 -0.33 -12.04
CA ASP A 204 -1.25 -0.85 -13.07
C ASP A 204 0.22 -0.40 -12.89
N LEU A 205 0.45 0.70 -12.20
CA LEU A 205 1.80 1.21 -11.91
C LEU A 205 2.37 0.70 -10.58
N THR A 206 1.56 0.03 -9.76
CA THR A 206 1.96 -0.40 -8.43
C THR A 206 2.83 -1.66 -8.47
N TRP A 207 3.68 -1.82 -7.46
CA TRP A 207 4.57 -2.96 -7.33
C TRP A 207 4.53 -3.55 -5.92
N SER A 208 4.25 -4.85 -5.83
CA SER A 208 4.16 -5.56 -4.55
C SER A 208 5.09 -6.78 -4.49
N CYS A 209 5.64 -7.24 -5.62
CA CYS A 209 6.48 -8.43 -5.68
C CYS A 209 7.76 -8.27 -4.86
N TYR A 210 8.14 -9.31 -4.11
CA TYR A 210 9.36 -9.31 -3.30
C TYR A 210 10.63 -9.70 -4.08
N SER A 211 10.50 -10.28 -5.28
CA SER A 211 11.63 -10.91 -5.98
C SER A 211 11.82 -10.42 -7.41
N GLY A 212 10.75 -10.11 -8.15
CA GLY A 212 10.85 -9.65 -9.54
C GLY A 212 11.09 -8.15 -9.65
N SER A 213 11.63 -7.68 -10.77
CA SER A 213 11.85 -6.25 -11.08
C SER A 213 11.11 -5.76 -12.30
N ASP A 214 11.02 -6.57 -13.37
CA ASP A 214 10.34 -6.23 -14.63
C ASP A 214 8.98 -6.93 -14.71
N GLU A 215 8.93 -8.22 -14.32
CA GLU A 215 7.73 -9.01 -14.17
C GLU A 215 7.64 -9.51 -12.73
N ALA A 216 6.45 -9.49 -12.15
CA ALA A 216 6.21 -10.01 -10.81
C ALA A 216 6.35 -11.54 -10.82
N CYS A 217 6.98 -12.13 -9.80
CA CYS A 217 7.23 -13.58 -9.79
C CYS A 217 5.96 -14.45 -9.76
N GLY A 218 4.84 -13.92 -9.24
CA GLY A 218 3.55 -14.64 -9.16
C GLY A 218 3.47 -15.69 -8.05
N VAL A 219 4.57 -15.96 -7.33
CA VAL A 219 4.68 -17.06 -6.35
C VAL A 219 5.07 -16.61 -4.94
N CYS A 220 5.56 -15.38 -4.71
CA CYS A 220 5.75 -14.90 -3.36
C CYS A 220 4.42 -14.56 -2.69
N GLU A 221 4.39 -14.52 -1.36
CA GLU A 221 3.19 -14.24 -0.57
C GLU A 221 2.47 -12.96 -1.03
N SER A 222 3.20 -11.87 -1.25
CA SER A 222 2.62 -10.60 -1.72
C SER A 222 1.98 -10.72 -3.10
N CYS A 223 2.57 -11.48 -4.03
CA CYS A 223 1.96 -11.75 -5.34
C CYS A 223 0.70 -12.61 -5.19
N ALA A 224 0.74 -13.63 -4.33
CA ALA A 224 -0.40 -14.51 -4.10
C ALA A 224 -1.58 -13.77 -3.48
N LEU A 225 -1.33 -12.93 -2.46
CA LEU A 225 -2.34 -12.06 -1.85
C LEU A 225 -2.95 -11.09 -2.87
N ARG A 226 -2.12 -10.45 -3.69
CA ARG A 226 -2.55 -9.51 -4.72
C ARG A 226 -3.40 -10.21 -5.80
N LEU A 227 -2.95 -11.33 -6.33
CA LEU A 227 -3.69 -12.11 -7.35
C LEU A 227 -5.04 -12.59 -6.80
N ARG A 228 -5.08 -13.04 -5.53
CA ARG A 228 -6.31 -13.43 -4.85
C ARG A 228 -7.26 -12.24 -4.75
N ALA A 229 -6.77 -11.05 -4.34
CA ALA A 229 -7.58 -9.86 -4.19
C ALA A 229 -8.28 -9.45 -5.49
N PHE A 230 -7.53 -9.39 -6.60
CA PHE A 230 -8.11 -9.08 -7.92
C PHE A 230 -9.12 -10.14 -8.36
N ARG A 231 -8.81 -11.43 -8.19
CA ARG A 231 -9.73 -12.53 -8.51
C ARG A 231 -11.04 -12.43 -7.71
N GLN A 232 -10.95 -12.16 -6.39
CA GLN A 232 -12.12 -12.02 -5.52
C GLN A 232 -12.93 -10.75 -5.80
N ALA A 233 -12.30 -9.71 -6.35
CA ALA A 233 -12.98 -8.52 -6.84
C ALA A 233 -13.60 -8.70 -8.24
N GLY A 234 -13.49 -9.90 -8.85
CA GLY A 234 -13.98 -10.17 -10.22
C GLY A 234 -13.15 -9.48 -11.31
N LEU A 235 -11.93 -9.08 -11.01
CA LEU A 235 -11.06 -8.28 -11.88
C LEU A 235 -9.77 -9.04 -12.22
N GLN A 236 -9.17 -8.67 -13.34
CA GLN A 236 -7.84 -9.13 -13.71
C GLN A 236 -6.79 -8.14 -13.23
N ASP A 237 -5.72 -8.64 -12.59
CA ASP A 237 -4.60 -7.79 -12.18
C ASP A 237 -3.88 -7.22 -13.41
N PRO A 238 -3.72 -5.88 -13.50
CA PRO A 238 -3.14 -5.22 -14.67
C PRO A 238 -1.61 -5.36 -14.79
N ILE A 239 -0.90 -5.79 -13.75
CA ILE A 239 0.57 -5.93 -13.83
C ILE A 239 0.99 -7.22 -14.52
N ARG A 240 2.25 -7.25 -14.99
CA ARG A 240 2.81 -8.44 -15.64
C ARG A 240 3.37 -9.43 -14.62
N TYR A 241 3.16 -10.71 -14.90
CA TYR A 241 3.66 -11.82 -14.10
C TYR A 241 4.52 -12.75 -14.96
N ALA A 242 5.64 -13.21 -14.43
CA ALA A 242 6.51 -14.19 -15.07
C ALA A 242 5.73 -15.46 -15.46
N GLY A 243 5.87 -15.92 -16.71
CA GLY A 243 5.19 -17.11 -17.20
C GLY A 243 3.67 -17.00 -17.42
N ARG A 244 3.07 -15.82 -17.23
CA ARG A 244 1.64 -15.57 -17.52
C ARG A 244 1.49 -14.55 -18.64
N LYS A 245 0.48 -14.75 -19.52
CA LYS A 245 0.13 -13.71 -20.49
C LYS A 245 -0.34 -12.45 -19.73
N PRO A 246 0.12 -11.25 -20.13
CA PRO A 246 -0.35 -10.02 -19.50
C PRO A 246 -1.87 -9.95 -19.63
N GLY A 247 -2.54 -9.56 -18.54
CA GLY A 247 -3.94 -9.21 -18.58
C GLY A 247 -4.18 -8.04 -19.53
N ALA A 248 -5.23 -8.10 -20.34
CA ALA A 248 -5.64 -6.97 -21.17
C ALA A 248 -6.23 -5.87 -20.28
N GLY A 249 -5.37 -5.00 -19.68
CA GLY A 249 -5.85 -3.92 -18.81
C GLY A 249 -4.79 -2.86 -18.60
N SER A 250 -4.89 -1.75 -19.35
CA SER A 250 -4.47 -0.43 -18.86
C SER A 250 -5.40 0.01 -17.72
N GLY A 251 -5.05 1.00 -16.90
CA GLY A 251 -5.94 1.50 -15.82
C GLY A 251 -7.36 1.84 -16.29
N ALA A 252 -7.55 2.21 -17.56
CA ALA A 252 -8.86 2.36 -18.20
C ALA A 252 -9.62 1.02 -18.32
N GLY A 253 -8.93 -0.08 -18.60
CA GLY A 253 -9.54 -1.40 -18.71
C GLY A 253 -10.08 -1.95 -17.38
N LEU A 254 -9.54 -1.57 -16.21
CA LEU A 254 -10.07 -1.97 -14.91
C LEU A 254 -11.46 -1.37 -14.64
N GLN A 255 -11.71 -0.15 -15.08
CA GLN A 255 -13.03 0.49 -14.92
C GLN A 255 -14.08 -0.15 -15.82
N GLU A 256 -13.70 -0.51 -17.04
CA GLU A 256 -14.59 -1.24 -17.96
C GLU A 256 -14.90 -2.65 -17.41
N GLN A 257 -13.91 -3.36 -16.86
CA GLN A 257 -14.10 -4.66 -16.22
C GLN A 257 -15.01 -4.56 -14.99
N ALA A 258 -14.82 -3.55 -14.13
CA ALA A 258 -15.66 -3.32 -12.96
C ALA A 258 -17.10 -3.00 -13.36
N ALA A 259 -17.32 -2.16 -14.38
CA ALA A 259 -18.64 -1.86 -14.90
C ALA A 259 -19.32 -3.11 -15.49
N ALA A 260 -18.58 -3.95 -16.23
CA ALA A 260 -19.08 -5.19 -16.79
C ALA A 260 -19.43 -6.22 -15.69
N HIS A 261 -18.62 -6.32 -14.63
CA HIS A 261 -18.87 -7.22 -13.49
C HIS A 261 -20.12 -6.82 -12.70
N LEU A 262 -20.32 -5.53 -12.45
CA LEU A 262 -21.53 -5.00 -11.79
C LEU A 262 -22.79 -5.13 -12.65
N ALA A 263 -22.65 -5.23 -13.97
CA ALA A 263 -23.75 -5.41 -14.90
C ALA A 263 -24.15 -6.89 -15.10
N ASP A 264 -23.35 -7.87 -14.62
CA ASP A 264 -23.68 -9.30 -14.71
C ASP A 264 -24.59 -9.71 -13.53
N PRO A 265 -25.86 -10.05 -13.79
CA PRO A 265 -26.82 -10.41 -12.72
C PRO A 265 -26.47 -11.70 -11.96
N ARG A 266 -25.40 -12.43 -12.36
CA ARG A 266 -24.90 -13.64 -11.68
C ARG A 266 -23.87 -13.32 -10.60
N SER A 267 -23.27 -12.12 -10.60
CA SER A 267 -22.24 -11.72 -9.65
C SER A 267 -22.75 -11.48 -8.22
N THR A 268 -24.09 -11.40 -8.03
CA THR A 268 -24.75 -11.12 -6.74
C THR A 268 -25.30 -12.38 -6.04
N ARG A 269 -24.95 -13.59 -6.48
CA ARG A 269 -25.49 -14.85 -5.94
C ARG A 269 -24.47 -15.74 -5.22
N GLU A 270 -23.52 -15.17 -4.53
CA GLU A 270 -22.70 -15.89 -3.54
C GLU A 270 -22.76 -15.13 -2.21
N GLU A 271 -23.87 -15.37 -1.50
CA GLU A 271 -23.97 -15.22 -0.04
C GLU A 271 -24.09 -16.60 0.60
#